data_1022d98a5b53af4d468bcfc627536726
#
_entry.id   1022d98a5b53af4d468bcfc627536726
#
_cell.length_a   1.000
_cell.length_b   1.000
_cell.length_c   1.000
_cell.angle_alpha   90.00
_cell.angle_beta   90.00
_cell.angle_gamma   90.00
#
_symmetry.space_group_name_H-M   'P 1'
#
loop_
_entity.id
_entity.type
_entity.pdbx_description
1 polymer ?
#
loop_
_entity_poly.entity_id
_entity_poly.type
_entity_poly.pdbx_seq_one_letter_code
_entity_poly.pdbx_strand_id
1 'polypeptide(L)'
;GAALEANIAALTRTGAVGCNFEDQIVGTDRLYSIEEQSKRIATVRCGAGEQFFINARTDIFLKTPQEAHDDGLVDQALERARAYADSGASGYFVPMLGDLRLLERVAAGSPIPVNFMTYPGCPSNAEVARTGVARISHGPFPYMALMKELETAAGVAIKG
;
A
#
# COMPACT_ATOMS: atom_id res chain seq x y z
N GLY A 1 -0.19 -4.16 -20.12
CA GLY A 1 -0.53 -4.04 -21.52
C GLY A 1 -1.60 -2.99 -21.80
N ALA A 2 -2.03 -2.89 -23.05
CA ALA A 2 -2.92 -1.84 -23.58
C ALA A 2 -4.20 -1.60 -22.75
N ALA A 3 -4.83 -2.66 -22.21
CA ALA A 3 -6.01 -2.51 -21.37
C ALA A 3 -5.74 -1.77 -20.06
N LEU A 4 -4.60 -2.02 -19.41
CA LEU A 4 -4.20 -1.33 -18.17
C LEU A 4 -3.94 0.15 -18.47
N GLU A 5 -3.22 0.45 -19.54
CA GLU A 5 -2.92 1.82 -19.97
C GLU A 5 -4.21 2.61 -20.25
N ALA A 6 -5.15 2.01 -21.02
CA ALA A 6 -6.44 2.62 -21.31
C ALA A 6 -7.28 2.88 -20.03
N ASN A 7 -7.27 1.94 -19.09
CA ASN A 7 -7.99 2.07 -17.81
C ASN A 7 -7.38 3.20 -16.94
N ILE A 8 -6.06 3.32 -16.90
CA ILE A 8 -5.38 4.40 -16.18
C ILE A 8 -5.65 5.75 -16.84
N ALA A 9 -5.59 5.84 -18.15
CA ALA A 9 -5.97 7.05 -18.88
C ALA A 9 -7.46 7.43 -18.64
N ALA A 10 -8.34 6.46 -18.46
CA ALA A 10 -9.72 6.72 -18.05
C ALA A 10 -9.81 7.23 -16.61
N LEU A 11 -9.03 6.68 -15.69
CA LEU A 11 -8.97 7.13 -14.29
C LEU A 11 -8.49 8.60 -14.20
N THR A 12 -7.46 8.99 -14.92
CA THR A 12 -6.96 10.38 -14.89
C THR A 12 -8.01 11.39 -15.36
N ARG A 13 -8.88 11.01 -16.33
CA ARG A 13 -9.99 11.87 -16.80
C ARG A 13 -11.06 12.11 -15.74
N THR A 14 -11.11 11.33 -14.65
CA THR A 14 -12.02 11.59 -13.52
C THR A 14 -11.52 12.68 -12.57
N GLY A 15 -10.32 13.21 -12.79
CA GLY A 15 -9.67 14.16 -11.89
C GLY A 15 -8.83 13.48 -10.80
N ALA A 16 -8.67 12.16 -10.82
CA ALA A 16 -7.79 11.46 -9.89
C ALA A 16 -6.34 11.89 -10.10
N VAL A 17 -5.66 12.26 -9.01
CA VAL A 17 -4.26 12.73 -9.02
C VAL A 17 -3.26 11.62 -8.69
N GLY A 18 -3.74 10.43 -8.35
CA GLY A 18 -2.91 9.27 -8.02
C GLY A 18 -3.73 8.03 -7.70
N CYS A 19 -3.05 6.90 -7.52
CA CYS A 19 -3.67 5.64 -7.09
C CYS A 19 -2.71 4.80 -6.24
N ASN A 20 -3.27 3.91 -5.42
CA ASN A 20 -2.54 2.75 -4.92
C ASN A 20 -2.52 1.70 -6.03
N PHE A 21 -1.34 1.12 -6.28
CA PHE A 21 -1.17 0.10 -7.30
C PHE A 21 -0.42 -1.10 -6.72
N GLU A 22 -1.17 -2.16 -6.42
CA GLU A 22 -0.67 -3.29 -5.65
C GLU A 22 -0.08 -4.40 -6.51
N ASP A 23 0.86 -5.16 -5.91
CA ASP A 23 1.52 -6.29 -6.54
C ASP A 23 0.83 -7.64 -6.26
N GLN A 24 -0.29 -7.66 -5.55
CA GLN A 24 -1.07 -8.88 -5.34
C GLN A 24 -1.75 -9.31 -6.64
N ILE A 25 -1.70 -10.62 -6.93
CA ILE A 25 -2.52 -11.24 -7.98
C ILE A 25 -3.90 -11.51 -7.38
N VAL A 26 -4.89 -10.71 -7.78
CA VAL A 26 -6.25 -10.75 -7.23
C VAL A 26 -6.83 -12.17 -7.31
N GLY A 27 -7.45 -12.61 -6.20
CA GLY A 27 -8.03 -13.97 -6.09
C GLY A 27 -7.00 -15.08 -5.81
N THR A 28 -5.75 -14.73 -5.51
CA THR A 28 -4.69 -15.69 -5.14
C THR A 28 -3.90 -15.20 -3.92
N ASP A 29 -3.06 -16.10 -3.36
CA ASP A 29 -2.09 -15.74 -2.31
C ASP A 29 -0.71 -15.33 -2.88
N ARG A 30 -0.61 -15.13 -4.19
CA ARG A 30 0.63 -14.81 -4.87
C ARG A 30 0.77 -13.32 -5.17
N LEU A 31 2.02 -12.87 -5.21
CA LEU A 31 2.41 -11.57 -5.72
C LEU A 31 2.93 -11.74 -7.16
N TYR A 32 2.78 -10.69 -7.97
CA TYR A 32 3.53 -10.58 -9.23
C TYR A 32 5.03 -10.63 -8.94
N SER A 33 5.79 -11.20 -9.85
CA SER A 33 7.25 -11.07 -9.81
C SER A 33 7.65 -9.58 -9.86
N ILE A 34 8.84 -9.27 -9.38
CA ILE A 34 9.38 -7.89 -9.43
C ILE A 34 9.35 -7.38 -10.87
N GLU A 35 9.80 -8.19 -11.82
CA GLU A 35 9.83 -7.83 -13.23
C GLU A 35 8.42 -7.56 -13.81
N GLU A 36 7.45 -8.43 -13.52
CA GLU A 36 6.07 -8.24 -14.00
C GLU A 36 5.43 -6.99 -13.42
N GLN A 37 5.58 -6.77 -12.09
CA GLN A 37 5.01 -5.58 -11.45
C GLN A 37 5.71 -4.30 -11.92
N SER A 38 7.01 -4.32 -12.15
CA SER A 38 7.75 -3.21 -12.75
C SER A 38 7.22 -2.82 -14.12
N LYS A 39 6.99 -3.79 -15.00
CA LYS A 39 6.35 -3.56 -16.32
C LYS A 39 4.95 -2.97 -16.19
N ARG A 40 4.19 -3.41 -15.20
CA ARG A 40 2.83 -2.89 -14.92
C ARG A 40 2.89 -1.44 -14.41
N ILE A 41 3.83 -1.11 -13.51
CA ILE A 41 4.05 0.26 -13.02
C ILE A 41 4.45 1.19 -14.17
N ALA A 42 5.39 0.77 -15.01
CA ALA A 42 5.78 1.54 -16.21
C ALA A 42 4.59 1.78 -17.16
N THR A 43 3.71 0.78 -17.32
CA THR A 43 2.48 0.94 -18.11
C THR A 43 1.53 1.96 -17.47
N VAL A 44 1.39 1.96 -16.13
CA VAL A 44 0.59 2.96 -15.39
C VAL A 44 1.19 4.35 -15.59
N ARG A 45 2.50 4.50 -15.47
CA ARG A 45 3.20 5.77 -15.68
C ARG A 45 2.99 6.31 -17.09
N CYS A 46 3.10 5.45 -18.09
CA CYS A 46 2.85 5.81 -19.50
C CYS A 46 1.41 6.33 -19.70
N GLY A 47 0.41 5.63 -19.18
CA GLY A 47 -1.00 6.00 -19.34
C GLY A 47 -1.46 7.19 -18.51
N ALA A 48 -0.81 7.46 -17.37
CA ALA A 48 -1.20 8.51 -16.41
C ALA A 48 -0.42 9.82 -16.58
N GLY A 49 0.79 9.77 -17.15
CA GLY A 49 1.70 10.92 -17.24
C GLY A 49 2.47 11.19 -15.95
N GLU A 50 3.44 12.11 -16.02
CA GLU A 50 4.44 12.36 -14.96
C GLU A 50 3.86 12.90 -13.64
N GLN A 51 2.77 13.66 -13.71
CA GLN A 51 2.17 14.31 -12.53
C GLN A 51 1.29 13.36 -11.68
N PHE A 52 0.99 12.17 -12.17
CA PHE A 52 0.14 11.21 -11.46
C PHE A 52 0.93 10.49 -10.38
N PHE A 53 0.42 10.50 -9.12
CA PHE A 53 1.09 9.84 -8.00
C PHE A 53 0.81 8.33 -7.99
N ILE A 54 1.80 7.52 -8.31
CA ILE A 54 1.72 6.06 -8.22
C ILE A 54 2.27 5.62 -6.87
N ASN A 55 1.37 5.26 -5.94
CA ASN A 55 1.74 4.68 -4.66
C ASN A 55 1.85 3.16 -4.84
N ALA A 56 3.03 2.68 -5.23
CA ALA A 56 3.27 1.26 -5.46
C ALA A 56 3.15 0.49 -4.14
N ARG A 57 2.14 -0.36 -4.04
CA ARG A 57 1.87 -1.16 -2.85
C ARG A 57 2.46 -2.55 -3.01
N THR A 58 3.22 -2.99 -1.99
CA THR A 58 3.57 -4.40 -1.87
C THR A 58 2.78 -5.05 -0.76
N ASP A 59 2.20 -6.20 -1.06
CA ASP A 59 1.44 -7.01 -0.09
C ASP A 59 2.30 -8.09 0.57
N ILE A 60 3.62 -7.99 0.47
CA ILE A 60 4.55 -8.98 1.04
C ILE A 60 4.32 -9.16 2.55
N PHE A 61 4.12 -8.07 3.31
CA PHE A 61 3.85 -8.12 4.74
C PHE A 61 2.40 -8.51 5.05
N LEU A 62 1.45 -8.17 4.18
CA LEU A 62 0.06 -8.58 4.31
C LEU A 62 -0.12 -10.09 4.11
N LYS A 63 0.69 -10.71 3.26
CA LYS A 63 0.65 -12.13 2.92
C LYS A 63 1.50 -13.00 3.84
N THR A 64 2.33 -12.41 4.67
CA THR A 64 3.18 -13.09 5.64
C THR A 64 2.61 -12.86 7.04
N PRO A 65 2.47 -13.90 7.90
CA PRO A 65 2.09 -13.72 9.30
C PRO A 65 3.01 -12.73 10.02
N GLN A 66 2.46 -11.89 10.90
CA GLN A 66 3.22 -10.82 11.55
C GLN A 66 4.43 -11.33 12.36
N GLU A 67 4.29 -12.49 12.98
CA GLU A 67 5.35 -13.16 13.74
C GLU A 67 6.52 -13.67 12.87
N ALA A 68 6.31 -13.73 11.56
CA ALA A 68 7.33 -14.13 10.58
C ALA A 68 7.95 -12.93 9.84
N HIS A 69 7.59 -11.70 10.23
CA HIS A 69 8.23 -10.51 9.68
C HIS A 69 9.65 -10.39 10.23
N ASP A 70 10.63 -10.40 9.35
CA ASP A 70 12.05 -10.35 9.68
C ASP A 70 12.86 -9.45 8.73
N ASP A 71 14.16 -9.38 8.97
CA ASP A 71 15.08 -8.61 8.13
C ASP A 71 15.18 -9.15 6.70
N GLY A 72 15.04 -10.46 6.49
CA GLY A 72 15.03 -11.07 5.17
C GLY A 72 13.81 -10.66 4.34
N LEU A 73 12.64 -10.54 4.99
CA LEU A 73 11.43 -10.04 4.34
C LEU A 73 11.56 -8.55 3.99
N VAL A 74 12.24 -7.77 4.84
CA VAL A 74 12.57 -6.35 4.54
C VAL A 74 13.51 -6.24 3.35
N ASP A 75 14.51 -7.11 3.22
CA ASP A 75 15.41 -7.11 2.06
C ASP A 75 14.65 -7.33 0.75
N GLN A 76 13.72 -8.29 0.73
CA GLN A 76 12.84 -8.54 -0.41
C GLN A 76 11.92 -7.33 -0.72
N ALA A 77 11.39 -6.67 0.33
CA ALA A 77 10.58 -5.48 0.16
C ALA A 77 11.41 -4.31 -0.42
N LEU A 78 12.66 -4.14 0.02
CA LEU A 78 13.56 -3.10 -0.49
C LEU A 78 14.00 -3.36 -1.94
N GLU A 79 14.18 -4.62 -2.33
CA GLU A 79 14.42 -4.98 -3.73
C GLU A 79 13.25 -4.55 -4.61
N ARG A 80 12.00 -4.83 -4.18
CA ARG A 80 10.78 -4.35 -4.84
C ARG A 80 10.73 -2.82 -4.90
N ALA A 81 11.02 -2.13 -3.78
CA ALA A 81 10.98 -0.67 -3.71
C ALA A 81 11.88 -0.02 -4.77
N ARG A 82 13.11 -0.53 -4.94
CA ARG A 82 14.07 -0.03 -5.95
C ARG A 82 13.54 -0.25 -7.36
N ALA A 83 13.12 -1.47 -7.68
CA ALA A 83 12.61 -1.80 -9.01
C ALA A 83 11.33 -1.01 -9.36
N TYR A 84 10.46 -0.77 -8.38
CA TYR A 84 9.24 0.02 -8.57
C TYR A 84 9.55 1.49 -8.76
N ALA A 85 10.50 2.05 -8.01
CA ALA A 85 10.98 3.42 -8.20
C ALA A 85 11.57 3.61 -9.60
N ASP A 86 12.44 2.71 -10.04
CA ASP A 86 13.05 2.73 -11.39
C ASP A 86 12.01 2.62 -12.50
N SER A 87 10.84 2.02 -12.19
CA SER A 87 9.71 1.88 -13.12
C SER A 87 8.72 3.05 -13.08
N GLY A 88 9.00 4.08 -12.27
CA GLY A 88 8.22 5.31 -12.21
C GLY A 88 7.20 5.38 -11.07
N ALA A 89 7.30 4.54 -10.03
CA ALA A 89 6.53 4.73 -8.80
C ALA A 89 6.92 6.03 -8.09
N SER A 90 5.93 6.72 -7.50
CA SER A 90 6.11 7.98 -6.78
C SER A 90 6.22 7.79 -5.26
N GLY A 91 5.71 6.69 -4.75
CA GLY A 91 5.75 6.31 -3.35
C GLY A 91 5.67 4.79 -3.19
N TYR A 92 6.03 4.30 -2.01
CA TYR A 92 6.05 2.88 -1.67
C TYR A 92 5.14 2.61 -0.48
N PHE A 93 4.17 1.73 -0.64
CA PHE A 93 3.18 1.43 0.39
C PHE A 93 3.36 0.03 0.94
N VAL A 94 3.56 -0.07 2.27
CA VAL A 94 3.84 -1.32 3.00
C VAL A 94 2.77 -1.56 4.08
N PRO A 95 1.57 -2.02 3.73
CA PRO A 95 0.53 -2.31 4.71
C PRO A 95 0.95 -3.47 5.62
N MET A 96 0.48 -3.46 6.87
CA MET A 96 0.65 -4.50 7.90
C MET A 96 2.06 -4.66 8.48
N LEU A 97 3.04 -3.85 8.11
CA LEU A 97 4.36 -3.84 8.74
C LEU A 97 4.32 -3.04 10.06
N GLY A 98 4.02 -3.71 11.18
CA GLY A 98 3.87 -3.05 12.48
C GLY A 98 5.10 -3.05 13.38
N ASP A 99 6.12 -3.82 13.08
CA ASP A 99 7.41 -3.74 13.79
C ASP A 99 8.11 -2.43 13.43
N LEU A 100 8.29 -1.54 14.42
CA LEU A 100 8.86 -0.19 14.21
C LEU A 100 10.30 -0.24 13.72
N ARG A 101 11.11 -1.20 14.16
CA ARG A 101 12.51 -1.36 13.72
C ARG A 101 12.56 -1.77 12.25
N LEU A 102 11.71 -2.70 11.84
CA LEU A 102 11.64 -3.14 10.45
C LEU A 102 11.07 -2.03 9.55
N LEU A 103 10.07 -1.29 10.05
CA LEU A 103 9.48 -0.15 9.33
C LEU A 103 10.50 0.98 9.13
N GLU A 104 11.29 1.31 10.16
CA GLU A 104 12.39 2.29 10.07
C GLU A 104 13.42 1.85 9.01
N ARG A 105 13.76 0.55 9.00
CA ARG A 105 14.67 -0.01 7.99
C ARG A 105 14.11 0.12 6.57
N VAL A 106 12.83 -0.13 6.37
CA VAL A 106 12.17 0.08 5.07
C VAL A 106 12.15 1.56 4.70
N ALA A 107 11.80 2.45 5.64
CA ALA A 107 11.75 3.88 5.38
C ALA A 107 13.11 4.46 5.01
N ALA A 108 14.18 4.04 5.72
CA ALA A 108 15.55 4.48 5.45
C ALA A 108 16.14 3.90 4.16
N GLY A 109 15.76 2.67 3.78
CA GLY A 109 16.32 1.96 2.63
C GLY A 109 15.55 2.15 1.32
N SER A 110 14.35 2.71 1.35
CA SER A 110 13.53 2.96 0.17
C SER A 110 14.00 4.20 -0.59
N PRO A 111 14.16 4.15 -1.93
CA PRO A 111 14.52 5.33 -2.72
C PRO A 111 13.37 6.32 -2.90
N ILE A 112 12.14 5.96 -2.53
CA ILE A 112 10.93 6.78 -2.66
C ILE A 112 10.17 6.82 -1.33
N PRO A 113 9.35 7.86 -1.07
CA PRO A 113 8.63 8.03 0.18
C PRO A 113 7.79 6.83 0.57
N VAL A 114 7.91 6.38 1.84
CA VAL A 114 7.18 5.22 2.35
C VAL A 114 5.86 5.63 2.98
N ASN A 115 4.79 4.90 2.65
CA ASN A 115 3.48 5.00 3.24
C ASN A 115 3.22 3.81 4.16
N PHE A 116 2.78 4.08 5.39
CA PHE A 116 2.27 3.11 6.36
C PHE A 116 0.74 3.10 6.38
N MET A 117 0.13 2.02 6.83
CA MET A 117 -1.31 1.96 7.08
C MET A 117 -1.58 1.53 8.52
N THR A 118 -2.41 2.30 9.24
CA THR A 118 -2.89 1.90 10.57
C THR A 118 -3.88 0.74 10.46
N TYR A 119 -3.89 -0.10 11.49
CA TYR A 119 -4.81 -1.22 11.65
C TYR A 119 -5.03 -1.49 13.16
N PRO A 120 -6.04 -2.24 13.58
CA PRO A 120 -6.26 -2.55 14.99
C PRO A 120 -5.05 -3.23 15.63
N GLY A 121 -4.53 -2.62 16.72
CA GLY A 121 -3.35 -3.12 17.43
C GLY A 121 -2.00 -2.69 16.87
N CYS A 122 -1.94 -1.88 15.81
CA CYS A 122 -0.69 -1.31 15.33
C CYS A 122 -0.13 -0.25 16.30
N PRO A 123 1.18 0.09 16.18
CA PRO A 123 1.77 1.20 16.93
C PRO A 123 1.03 2.54 16.68
N SER A 124 1.14 3.45 17.65
CA SER A 124 0.53 4.78 17.53
C SER A 124 1.13 5.59 16.37
N ASN A 125 0.35 6.54 15.82
CA ASN A 125 0.83 7.43 14.77
C ASN A 125 2.12 8.18 15.18
N ALA A 126 2.28 8.53 16.46
CA ALA A 126 3.48 9.20 16.95
C ALA A 126 4.72 8.29 16.94
N GLU A 127 4.56 7.00 17.21
CA GLU A 127 5.65 6.03 17.11
C GLU A 127 6.00 5.75 15.65
N VAL A 128 4.99 5.53 14.82
CA VAL A 128 5.17 5.31 13.38
C VAL A 128 5.85 6.51 12.71
N ALA A 129 5.47 7.75 13.05
CA ALA A 129 6.08 8.95 12.46
C ALA A 129 7.59 9.05 12.74
N ARG A 130 8.07 8.48 13.86
CA ARG A 130 9.50 8.49 14.19
C ARG A 130 10.34 7.55 13.33
N THR A 131 9.72 6.58 12.65
CA THR A 131 10.43 5.67 11.76
C THR A 131 10.83 6.28 10.41
N GLY A 132 10.44 7.52 10.14
CA GLY A 132 10.77 8.22 8.90
C GLY A 132 9.80 7.96 7.75
N VAL A 133 8.65 7.32 8.00
CA VAL A 133 7.60 7.22 6.96
C VAL A 133 7.08 8.60 6.58
N ALA A 134 6.83 8.80 5.30
CA ALA A 134 6.36 10.08 4.77
C ALA A 134 4.83 10.26 4.90
N ARG A 135 4.08 9.17 5.04
CA ARG A 135 2.62 9.17 5.10
C ARG A 135 2.09 8.05 5.99
N ILE A 136 1.04 8.36 6.74
CA ILE A 136 0.24 7.39 7.49
C ILE A 136 -1.18 7.42 6.94
N SER A 137 -1.66 6.30 6.41
CA SER A 137 -3.05 6.13 5.97
C SER A 137 -3.86 5.31 6.96
N HIS A 138 -5.15 5.53 7.01
CA HIS A 138 -6.04 4.83 7.94
C HIS A 138 -6.79 3.66 7.29
N GLY A 139 -6.59 3.42 6.00
CA GLY A 139 -7.23 2.31 5.27
C GLY A 139 -8.76 2.33 5.40
N PRO A 140 -9.40 1.15 5.45
CA PRO A 140 -10.86 1.03 5.59
C PRO A 140 -11.34 1.12 7.04
N PHE A 141 -10.45 1.18 8.04
CA PHE A 141 -10.80 0.99 9.45
C PHE A 141 -11.74 2.06 10.01
N PRO A 142 -11.63 3.37 9.68
CA PRO A 142 -12.61 4.36 10.14
C PRO A 142 -14.02 4.07 9.60
N TYR A 143 -14.13 3.67 8.34
CA TYR A 143 -15.40 3.27 7.75
C TYR A 143 -15.98 2.02 8.43
N MET A 144 -15.15 1.00 8.62
CA MET A 144 -15.58 -0.25 9.29
C MET A 144 -16.05 0.00 10.72
N ALA A 145 -15.37 0.87 11.46
CA ALA A 145 -15.78 1.26 12.80
C ALA A 145 -17.16 1.93 12.80
N LEU A 146 -17.39 2.92 11.93
CA LEU A 146 -18.67 3.59 11.79
C LEU A 146 -19.80 2.64 11.38
N MET A 147 -19.55 1.73 10.46
CA MET A 147 -20.54 0.72 10.04
C MET A 147 -20.91 -0.23 11.18
N LYS A 148 -19.95 -0.63 12.00
CA LYS A 148 -20.20 -1.46 13.18
C LYS A 148 -21.03 -0.74 14.24
N GLU A 149 -20.76 0.54 14.50
CA GLU A 149 -21.55 1.37 15.40
C GLU A 149 -23.00 1.51 14.90
N LEU A 150 -23.17 1.76 13.60
CA LEU A 150 -24.49 1.86 12.98
C LEU A 150 -25.27 0.54 13.11
N GLU A 151 -24.63 -0.60 12.84
CA GLU A 151 -25.23 -1.93 12.99
C GLU A 151 -25.68 -2.18 14.43
N THR A 152 -24.84 -1.82 15.40
CA THR A 152 -25.15 -1.97 16.82
C THR A 152 -26.35 -1.12 17.21
N ALA A 153 -26.37 0.16 16.82
CA ALA A 153 -27.48 1.08 17.10
C ALA A 153 -28.80 0.61 16.48
N ALA A 154 -28.76 0.18 15.22
CA ALA A 154 -29.93 -0.39 14.55
C ALA A 154 -30.43 -1.67 15.22
N GLY A 155 -29.53 -2.56 15.64
CA GLY A 155 -29.87 -3.78 16.38
C GLY A 155 -30.57 -3.50 17.71
N VAL A 156 -30.17 -2.45 18.42
CA VAL A 156 -30.84 -2.00 19.66
C VAL A 156 -32.23 -1.47 19.33
N ALA A 157 -32.38 -0.61 18.32
CA ALA A 157 -33.67 -0.02 17.95
C ALA A 157 -34.71 -1.06 17.47
N ILE A 158 -34.26 -2.15 16.83
CA ILE A 158 -35.17 -3.21 16.32
C ILE A 158 -35.60 -4.15 17.44
N LYS A 159 -34.78 -4.37 18.44
CA LYS A 159 -35.05 -5.32 19.54
C LYS A 159 -35.88 -4.71 20.68
N GLY A 160 -36.04 -3.37 20.69
CA GLY A 160 -36.88 -2.62 21.65
C GLY A 160 -36.29 -2.56 23.02
#